data_8db93d2ea2bd5f3c07830810e0bd2921
#
_entry.id   8db93d2ea2bd5f3c07830810e0bd2921
#
_cell.length_a   1.000
_cell.length_b   1.000
_cell.length_c   1.000
_cell.angle_alpha   90.00
_cell.angle_beta   90.00
_cell.angle_gamma   90.00
#
_symmetry.space_group_name_H-M   'P 1'
#
loop_
_entity.id
_entity.type
_entity.pdbx_description
1 polymer ?
#
loop_
_entity_poly.entity_id
_entity_poly.type
_entity_poly.pdbx_seq_one_letter_code
_entity_poly.pdbx_strand_id
1 'polypeptide(L)'
;LPVSEKKDSTGVCFIGERSFKPFLMHYLPAQPGPIVDVSGKELGRHDGLMYYTLGQRRGLGIGGGGDGRRWFVVEKDLQNNRLVVEQGEDSPRLYSLGARVSHAHWVLHPVEPPFACQVRLRHRQPLQDVVLLPGKEEGEWLLRFAAPQRAVTPGQFAAFYRQGECLGGATIEEAFAQALTEE
;
A
#
# COMPACT_ATOMS: atom_id res chain seq x y z
N LEU A 1 12.07 22.06 8.28
CA LEU A 1 11.14 22.47 9.34
C LEU A 1 11.72 22.10 10.70
N PRO A 2 11.55 22.93 11.75
CA PRO A 2 12.14 22.67 13.09
C PRO A 2 11.54 21.43 13.79
N VAL A 3 10.58 20.77 13.16
CA VAL A 3 9.92 19.54 13.65
C VAL A 3 10.31 18.28 12.90
N SER A 4 11.25 18.36 11.95
CA SER A 4 11.63 17.22 11.09
C SER A 4 12.18 16.00 11.85
N GLU A 5 12.81 16.24 12.99
CA GLU A 5 13.36 15.19 13.85
C GLU A 5 12.46 14.82 15.05
N LYS A 6 11.32 15.49 15.18
CA LYS A 6 10.39 15.20 16.27
C LYS A 6 9.82 13.80 16.12
N LYS A 7 9.79 13.05 17.22
CA LYS A 7 9.19 11.72 17.25
C LYS A 7 7.70 11.81 16.90
N ASP A 8 7.27 10.98 15.95
CA ASP A 8 5.86 10.91 15.60
C ASP A 8 4.99 10.45 16.76
N SER A 9 3.79 10.99 16.84
CA SER A 9 2.76 10.41 17.69
C SER A 9 2.29 9.08 17.11
N THR A 10 2.23 8.04 17.93
CA THR A 10 1.81 6.70 17.52
C THR A 10 0.32 6.47 17.70
N GLY A 11 -0.44 7.48 18.05
CA GLY A 11 -1.89 7.40 18.29
C GLY A 11 -2.66 8.52 17.60
N VAL A 12 -3.94 8.26 17.34
CA VAL A 12 -4.87 9.28 16.88
C VAL A 12 -5.42 9.98 18.11
N CYS A 13 -5.09 11.26 18.30
CA CYS A 13 -5.31 12.03 19.54
C CYS A 13 -6.74 11.99 20.09
N PHE A 14 -7.75 11.84 19.21
CA PHE A 14 -9.16 11.82 19.61
C PHE A 14 -9.70 10.41 19.87
N ILE A 15 -8.93 9.34 19.63
CA ILE A 15 -9.32 7.96 19.95
C ILE A 15 -8.94 7.60 21.39
N GLY A 16 -7.96 8.31 21.99
CA GLY A 16 -7.42 8.05 23.32
C GLY A 16 -6.72 6.68 23.40
N GLU A 17 -6.78 6.04 24.56
CA GLU A 17 -6.14 4.75 24.82
C GLU A 17 -6.89 3.53 24.24
N ARG A 18 -7.93 3.73 23.46
CA ARG A 18 -8.71 2.64 22.86
C ARG A 18 -7.94 1.99 21.72
N SER A 19 -8.02 0.67 21.61
CA SER A 19 -7.46 -0.02 20.45
C SER A 19 -8.20 0.38 19.19
N PHE A 20 -7.45 0.70 18.13
CA PHE A 20 -7.96 1.26 16.88
C PHE A 20 -9.04 0.38 16.20
N LYS A 21 -8.85 -0.94 16.19
CA LYS A 21 -9.78 -1.88 15.55
C LYS A 21 -11.18 -1.85 16.19
N PRO A 22 -11.37 -2.02 17.51
CA PRO A 22 -12.68 -1.90 18.16
C PRO A 22 -13.34 -0.53 17.97
N PHE A 23 -12.54 0.53 17.92
CA PHE A 23 -13.06 1.87 17.63
C PHE A 23 -13.66 1.93 16.21
N LEU A 24 -12.94 1.46 15.19
CA LEU A 24 -13.43 1.44 13.81
C LEU A 24 -14.66 0.54 13.63
N MET A 25 -14.72 -0.61 14.30
CA MET A 25 -15.86 -1.52 14.23
C MET A 25 -17.17 -0.89 14.66
N HIS A 26 -17.12 0.12 15.52
CA HIS A 26 -18.32 0.86 15.94
C HIS A 26 -18.92 1.74 14.82
N TYR A 27 -18.08 2.27 13.93
CA TYR A 27 -18.49 3.19 12.86
C TYR A 27 -18.60 2.55 11.48
N LEU A 28 -17.83 1.50 11.25
CA LEU A 28 -17.75 0.82 9.97
C LEU A 28 -18.19 -0.64 10.15
N PRO A 29 -19.43 -0.98 9.81
CA PRO A 29 -19.90 -2.36 9.87
C PRO A 29 -19.03 -3.21 8.94
N ALA A 30 -18.28 -4.11 9.53
CA ALA A 30 -17.41 -5.00 8.82
C ALA A 30 -18.13 -6.29 8.45
N GLN A 31 -17.85 -6.82 7.28
CA GLN A 31 -18.30 -8.14 6.87
C GLN A 31 -17.18 -9.15 7.10
N PRO A 32 -17.32 -10.07 8.07
CA PRO A 32 -16.37 -11.16 8.25
C PRO A 32 -16.35 -12.08 7.03
N GLY A 33 -15.17 -12.61 6.71
CA GLY A 33 -15.00 -13.52 5.59
C GLY A 33 -13.82 -14.49 5.80
N PRO A 34 -13.57 -15.40 4.84
CA PRO A 34 -12.51 -16.36 4.95
C PRO A 34 -11.13 -15.73 4.69
N ILE A 35 -10.13 -16.22 5.43
CA ILE A 35 -8.72 -16.06 5.10
C ILE A 35 -8.31 -17.32 4.35
N VAL A 36 -7.84 -17.16 3.13
CA VAL A 36 -7.44 -18.27 2.26
C VAL A 36 -5.98 -18.16 1.85
N ASP A 37 -5.34 -19.26 1.58
CA ASP A 37 -4.05 -19.26 0.91
C ASP A 37 -4.20 -19.07 -0.62
N VAL A 38 -3.08 -18.97 -1.33
CA VAL A 38 -3.06 -18.80 -2.78
C VAL A 38 -3.65 -19.98 -3.57
N SER A 39 -3.84 -21.15 -2.94
CA SER A 39 -4.53 -22.31 -3.52
C SER A 39 -6.05 -22.27 -3.31
N GLY A 40 -6.54 -21.33 -2.50
CA GLY A 40 -7.94 -21.21 -2.10
C GLY A 40 -8.31 -21.98 -0.85
N LYS A 41 -7.35 -22.63 -0.17
CA LYS A 41 -7.58 -23.33 1.08
C LYS A 41 -7.87 -22.35 2.21
N GLU A 42 -8.97 -22.53 2.92
CA GLU A 42 -9.31 -21.74 4.09
C GLU A 42 -8.40 -22.05 5.27
N LEU A 43 -7.83 -20.98 5.85
CA LEU A 43 -6.91 -21.02 7.00
C LEU A 43 -7.53 -20.42 8.26
N GLY A 44 -8.57 -19.59 8.10
CA GLY A 44 -9.22 -18.90 9.20
C GLY A 44 -10.23 -17.88 8.70
N ARG A 45 -10.62 -16.95 9.58
CA ARG A 45 -11.58 -15.90 9.24
C ARG A 45 -11.07 -14.52 9.63
N HIS A 46 -11.35 -13.54 8.81
CA HIS A 46 -11.12 -12.12 9.10
C HIS A 46 -12.39 -11.43 9.57
N ASP A 47 -12.26 -10.34 10.31
CA ASP A 47 -13.39 -9.57 10.83
C ASP A 47 -13.88 -8.48 9.85
N GLY A 48 -13.23 -8.34 8.70
CA GLY A 48 -13.51 -7.37 7.65
C GLY A 48 -12.26 -6.95 6.92
N LEU A 49 -12.27 -6.96 5.59
CA LEU A 49 -11.09 -6.66 4.73
C LEU A 49 -10.50 -5.27 4.98
N MET A 50 -11.30 -4.32 5.49
CA MET A 50 -10.86 -2.95 5.77
C MET A 50 -9.80 -2.87 6.88
N TYR A 51 -9.75 -3.87 7.77
CA TYR A 51 -8.78 -3.88 8.88
C TYR A 51 -7.42 -4.45 8.51
N TYR A 52 -7.25 -4.88 7.26
CA TYR A 52 -6.02 -5.51 6.79
C TYR A 52 -5.38 -4.69 5.67
N THR A 53 -4.05 -4.75 5.63
CA THR A 53 -3.23 -4.04 4.62
C THR A 53 -2.34 -5.04 3.91
N LEU A 54 -2.03 -4.81 2.64
CA LEU A 54 -1.07 -5.62 1.89
C LEU A 54 0.29 -5.65 2.60
N GLY A 55 0.88 -6.84 2.68
CA GLY A 55 2.12 -7.08 3.40
C GLY A 55 1.98 -7.16 4.93
N GLN A 56 0.75 -7.07 5.46
CA GLN A 56 0.52 -7.25 6.90
C GLN A 56 0.82 -8.69 7.31
N ARG A 57 1.51 -8.83 8.45
CA ARG A 57 1.90 -10.11 9.04
C ARG A 57 1.19 -10.40 10.37
N ARG A 58 1.00 -9.37 11.19
CA ARG A 58 0.45 -9.51 12.54
C ARG A 58 -1.07 -9.43 12.55
N GLY A 59 -1.70 -10.09 13.52
CA GLY A 59 -3.14 -9.98 13.73
C GLY A 59 -4.00 -10.75 12.72
N LEU A 60 -3.44 -11.74 12.02
CA LEU A 60 -4.19 -12.58 11.09
C LEU A 60 -4.99 -13.69 11.79
N GLY A 61 -4.60 -14.07 13.01
CA GLY A 61 -5.29 -15.13 13.78
C GLY A 61 -5.19 -16.52 13.18
N ILE A 62 -4.32 -16.72 12.17
CA ILE A 62 -4.07 -18.02 11.54
C ILE A 62 -2.83 -18.66 12.16
N GLY A 63 -2.93 -19.94 12.51
CA GLY A 63 -1.85 -20.68 13.14
C GLY A 63 -0.66 -20.96 12.22
N GLY A 64 0.41 -21.51 12.78
CA GLY A 64 1.65 -21.85 12.09
C GLY A 64 1.55 -23.12 11.23
N GLY A 65 0.61 -23.15 10.29
CA GLY A 65 0.51 -24.23 9.29
C GLY A 65 1.48 -24.02 8.12
N GLY A 66 1.50 -24.97 7.19
CA GLY A 66 2.32 -24.89 5.99
C GLY A 66 3.79 -25.24 6.23
N ASP A 67 4.72 -24.51 5.65
CA ASP A 67 6.17 -24.75 5.74
C ASP A 67 6.85 -24.09 6.96
N GLY A 68 6.07 -23.53 7.89
CA GLY A 68 6.58 -22.88 9.11
C GLY A 68 6.99 -21.41 8.92
N ARG A 69 7.03 -20.90 7.70
CA ARG A 69 7.26 -19.49 7.43
C ARG A 69 6.04 -18.63 7.85
N ARG A 70 6.27 -17.34 8.00
CA ARG A 70 5.22 -16.41 8.40
C ARG A 70 4.26 -16.10 7.25
N TRP A 71 2.97 -15.93 7.57
CA TRP A 71 1.94 -15.52 6.64
C TRP A 71 1.93 -14.02 6.43
N PHE A 72 1.72 -13.60 5.19
CA PHE A 72 1.57 -12.20 4.77
C PHE A 72 0.32 -12.04 3.92
N VAL A 73 -0.40 -10.94 4.11
CA VAL A 73 -1.51 -10.56 3.23
C VAL A 73 -0.94 -10.19 1.87
N VAL A 74 -1.35 -10.91 0.83
CA VAL A 74 -0.90 -10.66 -0.55
C VAL A 74 -2.01 -10.08 -1.43
N GLU A 75 -3.30 -10.26 -1.05
CA GLU A 75 -4.41 -9.74 -1.82
C GLU A 75 -5.64 -9.55 -0.93
N LYS A 76 -6.50 -8.60 -1.30
CA LYS A 76 -7.83 -8.37 -0.74
C LYS A 76 -8.84 -8.57 -1.86
N ASP A 77 -9.42 -9.76 -1.98
CA ASP A 77 -10.47 -10.08 -2.95
C ASP A 77 -11.80 -9.48 -2.45
N LEU A 78 -12.06 -8.26 -2.91
CA LEU A 78 -13.24 -7.51 -2.50
C LEU A 78 -14.54 -8.12 -3.04
N GLN A 79 -14.49 -8.77 -4.20
CA GLN A 79 -15.68 -9.35 -4.84
C GLN A 79 -16.20 -10.56 -4.06
N ASN A 80 -15.30 -11.41 -3.57
CA ASN A 80 -15.64 -12.61 -2.83
C ASN A 80 -15.46 -12.45 -1.32
N ASN A 81 -15.15 -11.25 -0.84
CA ASN A 81 -14.88 -10.94 0.57
C ASN A 81 -13.84 -11.88 1.20
N ARG A 82 -12.73 -12.14 0.48
CA ARG A 82 -11.65 -13.03 0.94
C ARG A 82 -10.36 -12.27 1.17
N LEU A 83 -9.65 -12.64 2.24
CA LEU A 83 -8.29 -12.18 2.51
C LEU A 83 -7.32 -13.28 2.06
N VAL A 84 -6.56 -13.00 1.00
CA VAL A 84 -5.58 -13.97 0.48
C VAL A 84 -4.24 -13.76 1.15
N VAL A 85 -3.66 -14.84 1.64
CA VAL A 85 -2.37 -14.83 2.34
C VAL A 85 -1.40 -15.83 1.73
N GLU A 86 -0.11 -15.54 1.85
CA GLU A 86 0.97 -16.41 1.40
C GLU A 86 2.09 -16.45 2.42
N GLN A 87 2.81 -17.58 2.49
CA GLN A 87 3.96 -17.74 3.38
C GLN A 87 5.25 -17.20 2.73
N GLY A 88 6.08 -16.53 3.54
CA GLY A 88 7.33 -15.93 3.08
C GLY A 88 7.19 -14.42 2.83
N GLU A 89 8.24 -13.69 3.19
CA GLU A 89 8.29 -12.22 3.00
C GLU A 89 8.74 -11.80 1.60
N ASP A 90 9.23 -12.74 0.84
CA ASP A 90 9.80 -12.64 -0.51
C ASP A 90 8.82 -13.04 -1.62
N SER A 91 7.54 -13.30 -1.27
CA SER A 91 6.51 -13.60 -2.26
C SER A 91 6.48 -12.55 -3.38
N PRO A 92 6.58 -12.96 -4.66
CA PRO A 92 6.49 -12.04 -5.79
C PRO A 92 5.17 -11.24 -5.82
N ARG A 93 4.10 -11.78 -5.24
CA ARG A 93 2.79 -11.12 -5.14
C ARG A 93 2.81 -9.86 -4.27
N LEU A 94 3.83 -9.71 -3.43
CA LEU A 94 4.03 -8.52 -2.61
C LEU A 94 4.75 -7.39 -3.35
N TYR A 95 5.25 -7.61 -4.56
CA TYR A 95 6.08 -6.65 -5.28
C TYR A 95 5.41 -6.13 -6.53
N SER A 96 5.56 -4.83 -6.77
CA SER A 96 5.03 -4.12 -7.93
C SER A 96 6.15 -3.38 -8.64
N LEU A 97 6.12 -3.39 -9.97
CA LEU A 97 7.05 -2.66 -10.84
C LEU A 97 6.51 -1.30 -11.26
N GLY A 98 5.23 -1.05 -11.02
CA GLY A 98 4.60 0.21 -11.30
C GLY A 98 3.31 0.41 -10.51
N ALA A 99 2.75 1.60 -10.64
CA ALA A 99 1.46 1.95 -10.08
C ALA A 99 0.76 3.01 -10.93
N ARG A 100 -0.57 3.00 -10.93
CA ARG A 100 -1.40 4.09 -11.42
C ARG A 100 -1.79 4.95 -10.23
N VAL A 101 -1.65 6.26 -10.40
CA VAL A 101 -2.02 7.25 -9.38
C VAL A 101 -2.91 8.33 -9.97
N SER A 102 -3.74 8.91 -9.15
CA SER A 102 -4.65 10.00 -9.48
C SER A 102 -4.59 11.13 -8.47
N HIS A 103 -5.35 12.19 -8.71
CA HIS A 103 -5.47 13.34 -7.81
C HIS A 103 -4.10 13.90 -7.39
N ALA A 104 -3.20 14.05 -8.38
CA ALA A 104 -1.88 14.62 -8.13
C ALA A 104 -2.01 16.08 -7.66
N HIS A 105 -1.40 16.36 -6.51
CA HIS A 105 -1.28 17.71 -5.96
C HIS A 105 0.18 18.11 -5.92
N TRP A 106 0.50 19.25 -6.50
CA TRP A 106 1.86 19.78 -6.61
C TRP A 106 2.06 20.98 -5.68
N VAL A 107 3.20 21.00 -4.98
CA VAL A 107 3.50 22.08 -4.01
C VAL A 107 3.74 23.42 -4.71
N LEU A 108 4.44 23.41 -5.84
CA LEU A 108 4.75 24.62 -6.61
C LEU A 108 4.07 24.58 -7.99
N HIS A 109 4.59 23.77 -8.89
CA HIS A 109 4.10 23.67 -10.26
C HIS A 109 3.97 22.22 -10.67
N PRO A 110 2.98 21.87 -11.52
CA PRO A 110 2.91 20.55 -12.14
C PRO A 110 4.22 20.25 -12.90
N VAL A 111 4.61 18.98 -12.90
CA VAL A 111 5.74 18.52 -13.69
C VAL A 111 5.25 18.01 -15.06
N GLU A 112 6.12 18.06 -16.06
CA GLU A 112 5.82 17.52 -17.40
C GLU A 112 6.37 16.11 -17.55
N PRO A 113 5.54 15.13 -17.96
CA PRO A 113 6.00 13.76 -18.19
C PRO A 113 6.77 13.65 -19.54
N PRO A 114 7.73 12.72 -19.66
CA PRO A 114 8.22 11.83 -18.59
C PRO A 114 9.12 12.58 -17.59
N PHE A 115 8.94 12.34 -16.31
CA PHE A 115 9.67 13.04 -15.26
C PHE A 115 10.31 12.08 -14.27
N ALA A 116 11.64 12.11 -14.21
CA ALA A 116 12.41 11.29 -13.26
C ALA A 116 12.52 12.00 -11.90
N CYS A 117 12.13 11.31 -10.85
CA CYS A 117 12.19 11.80 -9.48
C CYS A 117 12.32 10.62 -8.50
N GLN A 118 12.13 10.89 -7.23
CA GLN A 118 12.06 9.88 -6.18
C GLN A 118 10.65 9.84 -5.58
N VAL A 119 10.24 8.66 -5.10
CA VAL A 119 8.94 8.46 -4.47
C VAL A 119 9.09 7.82 -3.09
N ARG A 120 8.20 8.18 -2.19
CA ARG A 120 7.97 7.51 -0.93
C ARG A 120 6.53 7.04 -0.87
N LEU A 121 6.33 5.74 -0.73
CA LEU A 121 5.02 5.08 -0.72
C LEU A 121 4.55 4.77 0.71
N ARG A 122 5.46 4.83 1.67
CA ARG A 122 5.17 4.60 3.09
C ARG A 122 6.01 5.51 3.97
N HIS A 123 5.43 5.91 5.09
CA HIS A 123 6.19 6.64 6.11
C HIS A 123 7.46 5.87 6.50
N ARG A 124 8.59 6.60 6.63
CA ARG A 124 9.94 6.07 6.92
C ARG A 124 10.55 5.12 5.89
N GLN A 125 9.89 4.87 4.76
CA GLN A 125 10.53 4.16 3.65
C GLN A 125 11.65 5.05 3.07
N PRO A 126 12.83 4.51 2.72
CA PRO A 126 13.80 5.23 1.91
C PRO A 126 13.17 5.71 0.60
N LEU A 127 13.63 6.84 0.09
CA LEU A 127 13.23 7.32 -1.23
C LEU A 127 13.63 6.30 -2.31
N GLN A 128 12.71 6.06 -3.26
CA GLN A 128 12.88 5.10 -4.35
C GLN A 128 12.86 5.86 -5.67
N ASP A 129 13.73 5.50 -6.60
CA ASP A 129 13.77 6.12 -7.92
C ASP A 129 12.56 5.69 -8.75
N VAL A 130 11.93 6.65 -9.40
CA VAL A 130 10.70 6.48 -10.19
C VAL A 130 10.70 7.40 -11.40
N VAL A 131 10.05 6.96 -12.46
CA VAL A 131 9.69 7.81 -13.60
C VAL A 131 8.17 7.98 -13.61
N LEU A 132 7.73 9.23 -13.60
CA LEU A 132 6.33 9.61 -13.79
C LEU A 132 6.06 9.67 -15.30
N LEU A 133 5.07 8.92 -15.75
CA LEU A 133 4.59 8.85 -17.13
C LEU A 133 3.16 9.38 -17.20
N PRO A 134 2.68 9.84 -18.37
CA PRO A 134 1.29 10.24 -18.52
C PRO A 134 0.36 9.05 -18.33
N GLY A 135 -0.76 9.25 -17.64
CA GLY A 135 -1.86 8.30 -17.57
C GLY A 135 -2.74 8.35 -18.82
N LYS A 136 -3.78 7.52 -18.87
CA LYS A 136 -4.75 7.49 -19.96
C LYS A 136 -5.79 8.63 -19.84
N GLU A 137 -6.09 9.02 -18.61
CA GLU A 137 -7.07 10.06 -18.32
C GLU A 137 -6.37 11.32 -17.80
N GLU A 138 -7.05 12.45 -17.93
CA GLU A 138 -6.56 13.72 -17.40
C GLU A 138 -6.40 13.63 -15.87
N GLY A 139 -5.23 14.03 -15.37
CA GLY A 139 -4.92 13.97 -13.94
C GLY A 139 -4.43 12.61 -13.45
N GLU A 140 -4.37 11.60 -14.32
CA GLU A 140 -3.75 10.31 -14.02
C GLU A 140 -2.25 10.30 -14.37
N TRP A 141 -1.50 9.56 -13.58
CA TRP A 141 -0.08 9.31 -13.79
C TRP A 141 0.23 7.85 -13.62
N LEU A 142 1.21 7.37 -14.39
CA LEU A 142 1.78 6.04 -14.23
C LEU A 142 3.15 6.17 -13.58
N LEU A 143 3.37 5.42 -12.53
CA LEU A 143 4.66 5.31 -11.84
C LEU A 143 5.39 4.08 -12.37
N ARG A 144 6.57 4.26 -12.95
CA ARG A 144 7.49 3.17 -13.29
C ARG A 144 8.63 3.17 -12.28
N PHE A 145 8.67 2.18 -11.40
CA PHE A 145 9.70 2.06 -10.38
C PHE A 145 11.00 1.52 -10.98
N ALA A 146 12.14 2.06 -10.54
CA ALA A 146 13.47 1.55 -10.94
C ALA A 146 13.76 0.15 -10.37
N ALA A 147 13.15 -0.19 -9.23
CA ALA A 147 13.24 -1.50 -8.59
C ALA A 147 11.85 -1.90 -8.04
N PRO A 148 11.55 -3.21 -7.94
CA PRO A 148 10.28 -3.68 -7.41
C PRO A 148 9.97 -3.10 -6.02
N GLN A 149 8.78 -2.53 -5.86
CA GLN A 149 8.33 -1.92 -4.60
C GLN A 149 7.40 -2.86 -3.85
N ARG A 150 7.71 -3.07 -2.55
CA ARG A 150 6.95 -4.00 -1.73
C ARG A 150 5.64 -3.39 -1.23
N ALA A 151 4.55 -4.13 -1.42
CA ALA A 151 3.22 -3.87 -0.87
C ALA A 151 2.71 -2.44 -1.17
N VAL A 152 2.81 -2.05 -2.43
CA VAL A 152 2.16 -0.84 -2.96
C VAL A 152 0.66 -1.03 -2.81
N THR A 153 0.00 -0.14 -2.08
CA THR A 153 -1.38 -0.37 -1.64
C THR A 153 -2.31 0.72 -2.19
N PRO A 154 -3.35 0.36 -2.95
CA PRO A 154 -4.40 1.29 -3.35
C PRO A 154 -5.02 2.03 -2.16
N GLY A 155 -5.36 3.31 -2.34
CA GLY A 155 -5.87 4.21 -1.32
C GLY A 155 -4.80 4.83 -0.42
N GLN A 156 -3.51 4.47 -0.56
CA GLN A 156 -2.39 5.17 0.08
C GLN A 156 -1.84 6.26 -0.85
N PHE A 157 -0.92 7.07 -0.31
CA PHE A 157 -0.32 8.18 -1.05
C PHE A 157 1.09 7.86 -1.52
N ALA A 158 1.41 8.30 -2.75
CA ALA A 158 2.75 8.41 -3.27
C ALA A 158 3.23 9.86 -3.10
N ALA A 159 4.28 10.09 -2.32
CA ALA A 159 4.87 11.41 -2.16
C ALA A 159 6.13 11.52 -3.03
N PHE A 160 6.21 12.57 -3.86
CA PHE A 160 7.27 12.76 -4.84
C PHE A 160 8.33 13.73 -4.33
N TYR A 161 9.59 13.41 -4.61
CA TYR A 161 10.74 14.18 -4.14
C TYR A 161 11.77 14.36 -5.25
N ARG A 162 12.49 15.46 -5.20
CA ARG A 162 13.68 15.71 -6.03
C ARG A 162 14.69 16.49 -5.23
N GLN A 163 15.92 15.99 -5.14
CA GLN A 163 17.02 16.62 -4.39
C GLN A 163 16.67 16.91 -2.91
N GLY A 164 15.85 16.05 -2.29
CA GLY A 164 15.38 16.22 -0.92
C GLY A 164 14.16 17.13 -0.73
N GLU A 165 13.71 17.81 -1.76
CA GLU A 165 12.50 18.65 -1.73
C GLU A 165 11.26 17.83 -2.08
N CYS A 166 10.16 18.05 -1.36
CA CYS A 166 8.86 17.46 -1.66
C CYS A 166 8.21 18.25 -2.81
N LEU A 167 7.95 17.56 -3.90
CA LEU A 167 7.30 18.14 -5.09
C LEU A 167 5.78 18.11 -4.99
N GLY A 168 5.24 17.14 -4.24
CA GLY A 168 3.82 16.89 -4.15
C GLY A 168 3.51 15.43 -3.87
N GLY A 169 2.30 15.01 -4.21
CA GLY A 169 1.87 13.61 -4.04
C GLY A 169 0.60 13.30 -4.80
N ALA A 170 0.26 12.01 -4.86
CA ALA A 170 -0.93 11.52 -5.53
C ALA A 170 -1.50 10.31 -4.81
N THR A 171 -2.76 9.98 -5.03
CA THR A 171 -3.40 8.78 -4.50
C THR A 171 -3.06 7.57 -5.37
N ILE A 172 -2.66 6.48 -4.76
CA ILE A 172 -2.42 5.20 -5.44
C ILE A 172 -3.77 4.56 -5.73
N GLU A 173 -4.07 4.33 -7.01
CA GLU A 173 -5.31 3.66 -7.45
C GLU A 173 -5.08 2.17 -7.69
N GLU A 174 -3.94 1.82 -8.27
CA GLU A 174 -3.64 0.45 -8.66
C GLU A 174 -2.13 0.20 -8.65
N ALA A 175 -1.74 -1.04 -8.38
CA ALA A 175 -0.35 -1.47 -8.40
C ALA A 175 -0.15 -2.60 -9.42
N PHE A 176 0.93 -2.57 -10.21
CA PHE A 176 1.18 -3.51 -11.29
C PHE A 176 2.40 -4.37 -10.99
N ALA A 177 2.22 -5.69 -11.05
CA ALA A 177 3.32 -6.65 -10.94
C ALA A 177 4.21 -6.70 -12.19
N GLN A 178 3.67 -6.29 -13.36
CA GLN A 178 4.40 -6.27 -14.63
C GLN A 178 4.99 -4.88 -14.91
N ALA A 179 6.09 -4.85 -15.63
CA ALA A 179 6.67 -3.59 -16.09
C ALA A 179 5.72 -2.91 -17.07
N LEU A 180 5.57 -1.58 -16.91
CA LEU A 180 4.88 -0.76 -17.90
C LEU A 180 5.74 -0.72 -19.16
N THR A 181 5.25 -1.33 -20.25
CA THR A 181 5.84 -1.19 -21.58
C THR A 181 5.51 0.18 -22.14
N GLU A 182 6.49 0.85 -22.71
CA GLU A 182 6.26 2.04 -23.51
C GLU A 182 5.54 1.59 -24.80
N GLU A 183 4.29 2.01 -24.99
CA GLU A 183 3.62 1.96 -26.28
C GLU A 183 3.93 3.21 -27.09
#